data_1da15f33e76edec7aba4ad66255aece1
#
_entry.id   1da15f33e76edec7aba4ad66255aece1
#
_cell.length_a   1.000
_cell.length_b   1.000
_cell.length_c   1.000
_cell.angle_alpha   90.00
_cell.angle_beta   90.00
_cell.angle_gamma   90.00
#
_symmetry.space_group_name_H-M   'P 1'
#
loop_
_entity.id
_entity.type
_entity.pdbx_description
1 polymer ?
#
loop_
_entity_poly.entity_id
_entity_poly.type
_entity_poly.pdbx_seq_one_letter_code
_entity_poly.pdbx_strand_id
1 'polypeptide(L)'
;MVRLIGDSELTASPVVANSTMNRERGLDGVNSYARELGFDPLDWLTEHGGTTPGWLDLCSGEGRALVEAARRPASEAARTGAPRAGVELTGVDLVGPLAPPPDLAALPHVRLVTAAVADWAPERSYDLITCVHGLHYLGDQLGVIARAASWLTPNGRFAAHFDPESVRRPDGSGAARAVVAALRAAGFEYRARRHLLVLDGGRKVVLPFGYAGADPAAGPNYTGQPAVGSYYR
;
A
#
# COMPACT_ATOMS: atom_id res chain seq x y z
N MET A 1 28.76 10.14 6.74
CA MET A 1 28.14 8.81 6.95
C MET A 1 26.68 9.09 7.34
N VAL A 2 25.71 8.53 6.63
CA VAL A 2 24.29 8.70 6.94
C VAL A 2 24.01 7.99 8.26
N ARG A 3 23.29 8.65 9.18
CA ARG A 3 22.80 8.01 10.39
C ARG A 3 21.51 7.25 10.03
N LEU A 4 21.58 5.94 10.05
CA LEU A 4 20.40 5.10 9.89
C LEU A 4 19.67 4.95 11.21
N ILE A 5 18.33 4.98 11.15
CA ILE A 5 17.43 4.82 12.32
C ILE A 5 16.55 3.58 12.12
N GLY A 6 16.06 3.02 13.22
CA GLY A 6 15.09 1.91 13.18
C GLY A 6 13.66 2.39 12.97
N ASP A 7 12.73 1.47 12.71
CA ASP A 7 11.34 1.78 12.38
C ASP A 7 10.63 2.53 13.52
N SER A 8 10.90 2.21 14.78
CA SER A 8 10.29 2.89 15.93
C SER A 8 10.72 4.38 16.02
N GLU A 9 11.98 4.72 15.73
CA GLU A 9 12.46 6.11 15.66
C GLU A 9 11.92 6.80 14.40
N LEU A 10 11.81 6.05 13.29
CA LEU A 10 11.33 6.54 12.01
C LEU A 10 9.86 7.01 12.09
N THR A 11 8.98 6.27 12.76
CA THR A 11 7.56 6.63 12.91
C THR A 11 7.35 7.98 13.61
N ALA A 12 8.29 8.39 14.48
CA ALA A 12 8.28 9.69 15.14
C ALA A 12 8.93 10.81 14.30
N SER A 13 9.52 10.49 13.15
CA SER A 13 10.20 11.48 12.32
C SER A 13 9.22 12.41 11.60
N PRO A 14 9.60 13.68 11.35
CA PRO A 14 8.73 14.64 10.65
C PRO A 14 8.30 14.19 9.25
N VAL A 15 9.13 13.45 8.52
CA VAL A 15 8.82 12.97 7.16
C VAL A 15 7.67 11.96 7.18
N VAL A 16 7.54 11.18 8.27
CA VAL A 16 6.46 10.19 8.42
C VAL A 16 5.27 10.79 9.15
N ALA A 17 5.48 11.45 10.29
CA ALA A 17 4.42 12.00 11.12
C ALA A 17 3.63 13.14 10.44
N ASN A 18 4.28 13.92 9.55
CA ASN A 18 3.69 15.09 8.89
C ASN A 18 3.27 14.84 7.43
N SER A 19 3.19 13.60 6.97
CA SER A 19 2.81 13.27 5.59
C SER A 19 1.31 13.51 5.34
N THR A 20 0.84 14.74 5.54
CA THR A 20 -0.57 15.13 5.35
C THR A 20 -1.00 15.13 3.88
N MET A 21 -0.05 15.30 2.94
CA MET A 21 -0.36 15.57 1.53
C MET A 21 -0.97 14.38 0.76
N ASN A 22 -0.82 13.14 1.24
CA ASN A 22 -1.34 11.94 0.55
C ASN A 22 -2.62 11.38 1.19
N ARG A 23 -3.17 12.04 2.23
CA ARG A 23 -4.29 11.53 3.00
C ARG A 23 -5.66 11.67 2.33
N GLU A 24 -5.76 12.44 1.24
CA GLU A 24 -7.03 12.85 0.65
C GLU A 24 -7.32 12.23 -0.72
N ARG A 25 -6.71 11.08 -1.05
CA ARG A 25 -7.01 10.42 -2.32
C ARG A 25 -8.36 9.73 -2.27
N GLY A 26 -9.22 10.08 -3.22
CA GLY A 26 -10.51 9.43 -3.43
C GLY A 26 -10.40 8.14 -4.24
N LEU A 27 -11.53 7.47 -4.41
CA LEU A 27 -11.64 6.30 -5.27
C LEU A 27 -11.56 6.71 -6.74
N ASP A 28 -12.28 7.77 -7.12
CA ASP A 28 -12.42 8.29 -8.48
C ASP A 28 -11.93 9.73 -8.62
N GLY A 29 -11.79 10.18 -9.87
CA GLY A 29 -11.42 11.55 -10.22
C GLY A 29 -9.94 11.74 -10.54
N VAL A 30 -9.48 13.00 -10.49
CA VAL A 30 -8.14 13.38 -10.97
C VAL A 30 -7.02 12.85 -10.06
N ASN A 31 -7.27 12.80 -8.76
CA ASN A 31 -6.33 12.31 -7.75
C ASN A 31 -6.91 11.08 -7.05
N SER A 32 -6.95 9.95 -7.74
CA SER A 32 -7.73 8.79 -7.33
C SER A 32 -6.98 7.47 -7.46
N TYR A 33 -7.45 6.48 -6.71
CA TYR A 33 -6.94 5.11 -6.78
C TYR A 33 -7.11 4.51 -8.17
N ALA A 34 -8.25 4.70 -8.82
CA ALA A 34 -8.48 4.18 -10.17
C ALA A 34 -7.43 4.71 -11.18
N ARG A 35 -7.10 6.00 -11.10
CA ARG A 35 -6.08 6.61 -11.96
C ARG A 35 -4.66 6.13 -11.61
N GLU A 36 -4.33 6.10 -10.33
CA GLU A 36 -2.99 5.72 -9.84
C GLU A 36 -2.69 4.25 -10.14
N LEU A 37 -3.63 3.36 -9.87
CA LEU A 37 -3.49 1.92 -10.08
C LEU A 37 -3.66 1.53 -11.57
N GLY A 38 -4.46 2.29 -12.33
CA GLY A 38 -4.81 1.99 -13.72
C GLY A 38 -5.92 0.95 -13.85
N PHE A 39 -6.64 0.70 -12.79
CA PHE A 39 -7.85 -0.10 -12.73
C PHE A 39 -8.72 0.40 -11.57
N ASP A 40 -10.03 0.21 -11.68
CA ASP A 40 -10.95 0.48 -10.57
C ASP A 40 -10.88 -0.67 -9.56
N PRO A 41 -10.58 -0.41 -8.27
CA PRO A 41 -10.48 -1.45 -7.24
C PRO A 41 -11.76 -2.28 -7.07
N LEU A 42 -12.93 -1.64 -7.16
CA LEU A 42 -14.20 -2.33 -6.96
C LEU A 42 -14.59 -3.18 -8.17
N ASP A 43 -14.34 -2.69 -9.39
CA ASP A 43 -14.56 -3.46 -10.61
C ASP A 43 -13.64 -4.69 -10.60
N TRP A 44 -12.38 -4.51 -10.24
CA TRP A 44 -11.43 -5.63 -10.12
C TRP A 44 -11.91 -6.67 -9.10
N LEU A 45 -12.35 -6.24 -7.90
CA LEU A 45 -12.88 -7.14 -6.87
C LEU A 45 -14.18 -7.85 -7.31
N THR A 46 -14.98 -7.20 -8.11
CA THR A 46 -16.23 -7.80 -8.66
C THR A 46 -15.89 -8.93 -9.65
N GLU A 47 -14.83 -8.75 -10.43
CA GLU A 47 -14.42 -9.72 -11.45
C GLU A 47 -13.58 -10.88 -10.88
N HIS A 48 -12.79 -10.63 -9.83
CA HIS A 48 -11.76 -11.56 -9.36
C HIS A 48 -11.88 -11.98 -7.89
N GLY A 49 -12.70 -11.27 -7.10
CA GLY A 49 -12.87 -11.53 -5.67
C GLY A 49 -13.69 -12.79 -5.39
N GLY A 50 -13.51 -13.33 -4.19
CA GLY A 50 -14.29 -14.49 -3.70
C GLY A 50 -15.72 -14.12 -3.33
N THR A 51 -16.39 -14.99 -2.56
CA THR A 51 -17.79 -14.77 -2.08
C THR A 51 -17.91 -13.59 -1.12
N THR A 52 -16.88 -13.29 -0.36
CA THR A 52 -16.77 -12.10 0.50
C THR A 52 -15.44 -11.42 0.21
N PRO A 53 -15.37 -10.62 -0.89
CA PRO A 53 -14.13 -10.01 -1.31
C PRO A 53 -13.58 -9.08 -0.24
N GLY A 54 -12.26 -9.04 -0.08
CA GLY A 54 -11.57 -8.16 0.85
C GLY A 54 -10.57 -7.24 0.16
N TRP A 55 -10.63 -5.94 0.48
CA TRP A 55 -9.64 -4.96 0.09
C TRP A 55 -8.91 -4.42 1.32
N LEU A 56 -7.58 -4.60 1.36
CA LEU A 56 -6.68 -4.02 2.35
C LEU A 56 -5.91 -2.88 1.70
N ASP A 57 -5.95 -1.71 2.32
CA ASP A 57 -5.19 -0.55 1.89
C ASP A 57 -4.14 -0.17 2.94
N LEU A 58 -2.88 -0.30 2.58
CA LEU A 58 -1.74 0.01 3.44
C LEU A 58 -1.33 1.47 3.27
N CYS A 59 -1.10 2.16 4.38
CA CYS A 59 -0.87 3.61 4.43
C CYS A 59 -2.05 4.37 3.83
N SER A 60 -3.26 3.99 4.26
CA SER A 60 -4.54 4.45 3.69
C SER A 60 -4.87 5.92 3.96
N GLY A 61 -4.08 6.62 4.78
CA GLY A 61 -4.36 7.98 5.22
C GLY A 61 -5.67 8.06 6.00
N GLU A 62 -6.55 8.97 5.57
CA GLU A 62 -7.90 9.14 6.15
C GLU A 62 -8.88 8.01 5.75
N GLY A 63 -8.46 7.05 4.91
CA GLY A 63 -9.34 5.99 4.40
C GLY A 63 -10.40 6.45 3.41
N ARG A 64 -10.25 7.62 2.82
CA ARG A 64 -11.25 8.24 1.95
C ARG A 64 -11.66 7.35 0.78
N ALA A 65 -10.70 6.72 0.10
CA ALA A 65 -11.01 5.82 -1.01
C ALA A 65 -11.86 4.62 -0.58
N LEU A 66 -11.61 4.05 0.61
CA LEU A 66 -12.38 2.95 1.16
C LEU A 66 -13.79 3.37 1.56
N VAL A 67 -13.95 4.56 2.16
CA VAL A 67 -15.25 5.11 2.51
C VAL A 67 -16.07 5.44 1.26
N GLU A 68 -15.46 6.03 0.23
CA GLU A 68 -16.11 6.27 -1.06
C GLU A 68 -16.50 4.93 -1.74
N ALA A 69 -15.65 3.91 -1.64
CA ALA A 69 -15.95 2.56 -2.12
C ALA A 69 -17.16 1.94 -1.42
N ALA A 70 -17.24 2.11 -0.09
CA ALA A 70 -18.36 1.61 0.71
C ALA A 70 -19.69 2.30 0.37
N ARG A 71 -19.63 3.58 0.00
CA ARG A 71 -20.81 4.39 -0.39
C ARG A 71 -21.23 4.18 -1.83
N ARG A 72 -20.39 3.60 -2.69
CA ARG A 72 -20.72 3.40 -4.10
C ARG A 72 -21.93 2.48 -4.20
N PRO A 73 -23.07 2.92 -4.86
CA PRO A 73 -24.31 2.17 -4.86
C PRO A 73 -24.18 0.79 -5.48
N ALA A 74 -24.87 -0.19 -4.90
CA ALA A 74 -25.02 -1.53 -5.48
C ALA A 74 -25.70 -1.50 -6.87
N SER A 75 -26.32 -0.39 -7.25
CA SER A 75 -26.96 -0.19 -8.55
C SER A 75 -25.99 -0.21 -9.74
N GLU A 76 -24.72 0.10 -9.55
CA GLU A 76 -23.69 -0.11 -10.59
C GLU A 76 -23.34 -1.60 -10.74
N ALA A 77 -23.38 -2.38 -9.66
CA ALA A 77 -23.29 -3.86 -9.71
C ALA A 77 -24.51 -4.50 -10.40
N ALA A 78 -25.67 -3.84 -10.34
CA ALA A 78 -26.92 -4.34 -10.99
C ALA A 78 -26.84 -4.32 -12.53
N ARG A 79 -25.91 -3.56 -13.14
CA ARG A 79 -25.69 -3.65 -14.59
C ARG A 79 -24.97 -4.93 -15.02
N THR A 80 -24.30 -5.62 -14.10
CA THR A 80 -23.59 -6.87 -14.36
C THR A 80 -24.36 -8.11 -13.88
N GLY A 81 -25.54 -7.95 -13.26
CA GLY A 81 -26.43 -9.05 -12.87
C GLY A 81 -25.96 -9.90 -11.69
N ALA A 82 -24.86 -9.58 -11.04
CA ALA A 82 -24.38 -10.31 -9.87
C ALA A 82 -24.78 -9.60 -8.56
N PRO A 83 -25.36 -10.33 -7.55
CA PRO A 83 -25.55 -9.74 -6.24
C PRO A 83 -24.16 -9.42 -5.65
N ARG A 84 -23.90 -8.16 -5.34
CA ARG A 84 -22.65 -7.74 -4.69
C ARG A 84 -22.68 -8.26 -3.25
N ALA A 85 -21.93 -9.32 -2.96
CA ALA A 85 -21.55 -9.62 -1.59
C ALA A 85 -20.82 -8.39 -1.02
N GLY A 86 -21.08 -8.00 0.22
CA GLY A 86 -20.44 -6.85 0.83
C GLY A 86 -18.92 -7.01 0.76
N VAL A 87 -18.23 -6.03 0.18
CA VAL A 87 -16.76 -5.99 0.17
C VAL A 87 -16.29 -5.57 1.54
N GLU A 88 -15.40 -6.36 2.16
CA GLU A 88 -14.75 -5.96 3.41
C GLU A 88 -13.57 -5.02 3.10
N LEU A 89 -13.60 -3.83 3.66
CA LEU A 89 -12.67 -2.75 3.40
C LEU A 89 -11.86 -2.46 4.67
N THR A 90 -10.56 -2.67 4.60
CA THR A 90 -9.64 -2.40 5.72
C THR A 90 -8.58 -1.42 5.30
N GLY A 91 -8.47 -0.30 6.02
CA GLY A 91 -7.38 0.65 5.89
C GLY A 91 -6.47 0.59 7.10
N VAL A 92 -5.15 0.63 6.87
CA VAL A 92 -4.15 0.70 7.94
C VAL A 92 -3.28 1.91 7.70
N ASP A 93 -3.20 2.79 8.69
CA ASP A 93 -2.31 3.96 8.66
C ASP A 93 -1.72 4.21 10.04
N LEU A 94 -0.51 4.78 10.08
CA LEU A 94 0.18 5.13 11.32
C LEU A 94 -0.60 6.16 12.14
N VAL A 95 -1.20 7.12 11.45
CA VAL A 95 -2.04 8.16 12.03
C VAL A 95 -3.47 7.89 11.59
N GLY A 96 -4.34 7.59 12.53
CA GLY A 96 -5.76 7.36 12.24
C GLY A 96 -6.43 8.60 11.63
N PRO A 97 -7.67 8.46 11.18
CA PRO A 97 -8.40 9.57 10.60
C PRO A 97 -8.53 10.71 11.61
N LEU A 98 -8.08 11.91 11.21
CA LEU A 98 -8.18 13.13 12.04
C LEU A 98 -9.64 13.59 12.17
N ALA A 99 -10.42 13.35 11.12
CA ALA A 99 -11.84 13.63 11.06
C ALA A 99 -12.57 12.43 10.42
N PRO A 100 -12.88 11.39 11.23
CA PRO A 100 -13.61 10.24 10.67
C PRO A 100 -14.94 10.68 10.08
N PRO A 101 -15.35 10.12 8.93
CA PRO A 101 -16.64 10.46 8.33
C PRO A 101 -17.77 10.23 9.34
N PRO A 102 -18.75 11.16 9.43
CA PRO A 102 -19.82 11.08 10.44
C PRO A 102 -20.71 9.84 10.31
N ASP A 103 -20.74 9.26 9.10
CA ASP A 103 -21.49 8.04 8.78
C ASP A 103 -20.63 6.76 8.82
N LEU A 104 -19.38 6.81 9.29
CA LEU A 104 -18.50 5.64 9.35
C LEU A 104 -19.12 4.51 10.18
N ALA A 105 -19.83 4.83 11.26
CA ALA A 105 -20.54 3.85 12.08
C ALA A 105 -21.69 3.13 11.33
N ALA A 106 -22.20 3.72 10.25
CA ALA A 106 -23.20 3.11 9.38
C ALA A 106 -22.59 2.24 8.26
N LEU A 107 -21.26 2.14 8.19
CA LEU A 107 -20.52 1.34 7.22
C LEU A 107 -19.79 0.18 7.92
N PRO A 108 -20.50 -0.86 8.40
CA PRO A 108 -19.95 -1.90 9.27
C PRO A 108 -18.86 -2.75 8.60
N HIS A 109 -18.75 -2.70 7.28
CA HIS A 109 -17.76 -3.40 6.47
C HIS A 109 -16.49 -2.56 6.21
N VAL A 110 -16.42 -1.34 6.76
CA VAL A 110 -15.22 -0.47 6.70
C VAL A 110 -14.53 -0.48 8.05
N ARG A 111 -13.27 -0.90 8.06
CA ARG A 111 -12.41 -0.89 9.25
C ARG A 111 -11.19 -0.02 8.99
N LEU A 112 -11.04 1.06 9.75
CA LEU A 112 -9.84 1.91 9.74
C LEU A 112 -9.01 1.62 11.00
N VAL A 113 -7.77 1.17 10.80
CA VAL A 113 -6.86 0.73 11.86
C VAL A 113 -5.72 1.73 12.00
N THR A 114 -5.54 2.27 13.20
CA THR A 114 -4.37 3.10 13.53
C THR A 114 -3.24 2.19 14.00
N ALA A 115 -2.27 1.94 13.13
CA ALA A 115 -1.11 1.10 13.43
C ALA A 115 0.05 1.39 12.45
N ALA A 116 1.28 1.16 12.90
CA ALA A 116 2.42 1.11 12.02
C ALA A 116 2.34 -0.15 11.14
N VAL A 117 2.34 0.02 9.81
CA VAL A 117 2.28 -1.11 8.85
C VAL A 117 3.45 -2.08 9.07
N ALA A 118 4.60 -1.59 9.55
CA ALA A 118 5.76 -2.41 9.87
C ALA A 118 5.46 -3.48 10.94
N ASP A 119 4.62 -3.16 11.93
CA ASP A 119 4.33 -4.01 13.10
C ASP A 119 2.96 -4.68 13.03
N TRP A 120 2.15 -4.32 12.02
CA TRP A 120 0.80 -4.82 11.87
C TRP A 120 0.74 -6.05 10.94
N ALA A 121 -0.22 -6.92 11.21
CA ALA A 121 -0.56 -8.05 10.34
C ALA A 121 -2.07 -8.26 10.33
N PRO A 122 -2.66 -8.67 9.18
CA PRO A 122 -4.08 -8.96 9.11
C PRO A 122 -4.43 -10.32 9.73
N GLU A 123 -5.68 -10.45 10.15
CA GLU A 123 -6.26 -11.70 10.68
C GLU A 123 -6.77 -12.64 9.57
N ARG A 124 -6.86 -12.14 8.33
CA ARG A 124 -7.33 -12.88 7.14
C ARG A 124 -6.50 -12.53 5.90
N SER A 125 -6.65 -13.33 4.86
CA SER A 125 -6.15 -12.99 3.54
C SER A 125 -7.12 -12.05 2.79
N TYR A 126 -6.59 -11.27 1.85
CA TYR A 126 -7.32 -10.28 1.05
C TYR A 126 -7.22 -10.58 -0.44
N ASP A 127 -8.28 -10.25 -1.17
CA ASP A 127 -8.29 -10.37 -2.63
C ASP A 127 -7.55 -9.22 -3.29
N LEU A 128 -7.63 -8.01 -2.72
CA LEU A 128 -6.88 -6.86 -3.17
C LEU A 128 -6.10 -6.24 -2.01
N ILE A 129 -4.80 -6.00 -2.23
CA ILE A 129 -3.96 -5.22 -1.31
C ILE A 129 -3.36 -4.07 -2.09
N THR A 130 -3.55 -2.84 -1.61
CA THR A 130 -3.02 -1.63 -2.23
C THR A 130 -2.10 -0.87 -1.26
N CYS A 131 -1.16 -0.11 -1.83
CA CYS A 131 -0.36 0.87 -1.10
C CYS A 131 -0.03 2.03 -2.05
N VAL A 132 -0.94 3.01 -2.13
CA VAL A 132 -0.83 4.13 -3.07
C VAL A 132 0.02 5.23 -2.47
N HIS A 133 1.27 5.36 -2.96
CA HIS A 133 2.32 6.28 -2.48
C HIS A 133 2.72 6.13 -1.00
N GLY A 134 2.29 5.08 -0.30
CA GLY A 134 2.58 4.88 1.11
C GLY A 134 3.96 4.26 1.37
N LEU A 135 4.46 3.39 0.47
CA LEU A 135 5.78 2.74 0.64
C LEU A 135 6.92 3.74 0.83
N HIS A 136 6.80 4.96 0.29
CA HIS A 136 7.81 6.02 0.40
C HIS A 136 8.09 6.49 1.83
N TYR A 137 7.20 6.16 2.77
CA TYR A 137 7.30 6.56 4.19
C TYR A 137 7.68 5.40 5.11
N LEU A 138 7.88 4.21 4.56
CA LEU A 138 8.25 3.01 5.32
C LEU A 138 9.76 2.80 5.34
N GLY A 139 10.28 2.34 6.47
CA GLY A 139 11.68 1.95 6.62
C GLY A 139 11.96 0.64 5.89
N ASP A 140 11.40 -0.47 6.35
CA ASP A 140 11.55 -1.79 5.70
C ASP A 140 10.52 -1.99 4.57
N GLN A 141 10.68 -1.24 3.47
CA GLN A 141 9.79 -1.34 2.30
C GLN A 141 9.74 -2.76 1.72
N LEU A 142 10.89 -3.43 1.58
CA LEU A 142 10.97 -4.76 0.97
C LEU A 142 10.35 -5.83 1.88
N GLY A 143 10.50 -5.70 3.20
CA GLY A 143 9.85 -6.58 4.17
C GLY A 143 8.32 -6.42 4.14
N VAL A 144 7.80 -5.19 4.03
CA VAL A 144 6.36 -4.94 3.88
C VAL A 144 5.83 -5.52 2.57
N ILE A 145 6.52 -5.33 1.45
CA ILE A 145 6.15 -5.93 0.15
C ILE A 145 6.09 -7.46 0.24
N ALA A 146 7.09 -8.08 0.86
CA ALA A 146 7.15 -9.54 1.02
C ALA A 146 6.01 -10.07 1.92
N ARG A 147 5.69 -9.38 3.01
CA ARG A 147 4.57 -9.72 3.89
C ARG A 147 3.23 -9.54 3.18
N ALA A 148 3.02 -8.42 2.48
CA ALA A 148 1.80 -8.16 1.73
C ALA A 148 1.52 -9.28 0.70
N ALA A 149 2.55 -9.79 0.03
CA ALA A 149 2.43 -10.93 -0.87
C ALA A 149 1.88 -12.19 -0.17
N SER A 150 2.22 -12.40 1.10
CA SER A 150 1.74 -13.55 1.89
C SER A 150 0.32 -13.37 2.45
N TRP A 151 -0.19 -12.15 2.47
CA TRP A 151 -1.54 -11.82 2.93
C TRP A 151 -2.60 -11.87 1.83
N LEU A 152 -2.18 -12.07 0.57
CA LEU A 152 -3.10 -12.25 -0.54
C LEU A 152 -3.77 -13.62 -0.52
N THR A 153 -5.02 -13.66 -1.02
CA THR A 153 -5.65 -14.91 -1.43
C THR A 153 -4.92 -15.53 -2.64
N PRO A 154 -5.11 -16.83 -2.96
CA PRO A 154 -4.44 -17.45 -4.11
C PRO A 154 -4.64 -16.73 -5.45
N ASN A 155 -5.78 -16.03 -5.61
CA ASN A 155 -6.12 -15.27 -6.81
C ASN A 155 -6.08 -13.75 -6.57
N GLY A 156 -5.58 -13.31 -5.41
CA GLY A 156 -5.55 -11.91 -5.03
C GLY A 156 -4.48 -11.11 -5.79
N ARG A 157 -4.61 -9.79 -5.73
CA ARG A 157 -3.66 -8.84 -6.33
C ARG A 157 -3.08 -7.89 -5.28
N PHE A 158 -1.77 -7.72 -5.32
CA PHE A 158 -1.07 -6.60 -4.69
C PHE A 158 -0.73 -5.54 -5.74
N ALA A 159 -0.97 -4.26 -5.44
CA ALA A 159 -0.60 -3.15 -6.30
C ALA A 159 -0.12 -1.95 -5.46
N ALA A 160 1.13 -1.52 -5.63
CA ALA A 160 1.72 -0.45 -4.83
C ALA A 160 2.65 0.44 -5.64
N HIS A 161 2.68 1.73 -5.30
CA HIS A 161 3.73 2.61 -5.81
C HIS A 161 5.04 2.34 -5.08
N PHE A 162 6.08 2.05 -5.86
CA PHE A 162 7.41 1.73 -5.37
C PHE A 162 8.47 2.50 -6.15
N ASP A 163 9.35 3.18 -5.42
CA ASP A 163 10.51 3.85 -5.98
C ASP A 163 11.77 3.04 -5.68
N PRO A 164 12.30 2.26 -6.63
CA PRO A 164 13.50 1.48 -6.38
C PRO A 164 14.75 2.33 -6.10
N GLU A 165 14.75 3.61 -6.50
CA GLU A 165 15.87 4.51 -6.21
C GLU A 165 15.94 4.93 -4.73
N SER A 166 14.85 4.73 -3.96
CA SER A 166 14.85 4.89 -2.50
C SER A 166 15.61 3.79 -1.78
N VAL A 167 15.92 2.67 -2.46
CA VAL A 167 16.62 1.52 -1.87
C VAL A 167 18.11 1.61 -2.10
N ARG A 168 18.88 1.56 -1.01
CA ARG A 168 20.33 1.78 -1.01
C ARG A 168 21.06 0.67 -0.24
N ARG A 169 22.34 0.52 -0.55
CA ARG A 169 23.27 -0.28 0.25
C ARG A 169 23.85 0.54 1.42
N PRO A 170 24.44 -0.10 2.44
CA PRO A 170 25.01 0.62 3.59
C PRO A 170 26.12 1.61 3.24
N ASP A 171 26.80 1.43 2.11
CA ASP A 171 27.79 2.35 1.56
C ASP A 171 27.18 3.58 0.85
N GLY A 172 25.83 3.65 0.78
CA GLY A 172 25.08 4.71 0.11
C GLY A 172 24.88 4.49 -1.40
N SER A 173 25.45 3.44 -1.99
CA SER A 173 25.23 3.12 -3.40
C SER A 173 23.79 2.66 -3.65
N GLY A 174 23.24 2.97 -4.84
CA GLY A 174 21.90 2.55 -5.23
C GLY A 174 21.77 1.04 -5.41
N ALA A 175 20.64 0.47 -4.99
CA ALA A 175 20.32 -0.95 -5.16
C ALA A 175 19.20 -1.21 -6.17
N ALA A 176 18.64 -0.17 -6.80
CA ALA A 176 17.43 -0.23 -7.64
C ALA A 176 17.42 -1.39 -8.64
N ARG A 177 18.51 -1.55 -9.41
CA ARG A 177 18.58 -2.61 -10.43
C ARG A 177 18.52 -4.02 -9.83
N ALA A 178 19.23 -4.24 -8.71
CA ALA A 178 19.25 -5.53 -8.02
C ALA A 178 17.88 -5.84 -7.39
N VAL A 179 17.27 -4.83 -6.76
CA VAL A 179 15.94 -4.95 -6.14
C VAL A 179 14.86 -5.26 -7.17
N VAL A 180 14.82 -4.53 -8.29
CA VAL A 180 13.84 -4.80 -9.36
C VAL A 180 14.05 -6.19 -9.94
N ALA A 181 15.29 -6.65 -10.12
CA ALA A 181 15.59 -8.00 -10.60
C ALA A 181 15.08 -9.07 -9.60
N ALA A 182 15.32 -8.89 -8.30
CA ALA A 182 14.87 -9.82 -7.27
C ALA A 182 13.33 -9.85 -7.15
N LEU A 183 12.66 -8.70 -7.21
CA LEU A 183 11.20 -8.62 -7.21
C LEU A 183 10.60 -9.35 -8.42
N ARG A 184 11.18 -9.16 -9.62
CA ARG A 184 10.74 -9.89 -10.83
C ARG A 184 10.96 -11.39 -10.68
N ALA A 185 12.10 -11.82 -10.15
CA ALA A 185 12.36 -13.24 -9.87
C ALA A 185 11.36 -13.85 -8.86
N ALA A 186 10.84 -13.03 -7.93
CA ALA A 186 9.78 -13.42 -6.99
C ALA A 186 8.36 -13.37 -7.60
N GLY A 187 8.22 -12.99 -8.87
CA GLY A 187 6.96 -12.98 -9.60
C GLY A 187 6.25 -11.63 -9.66
N PHE A 188 6.87 -10.55 -9.18
CA PHE A 188 6.31 -9.21 -9.32
C PHE A 188 6.52 -8.65 -10.73
N GLU A 189 5.55 -7.90 -11.23
CA GLU A 189 5.68 -7.01 -12.36
C GLU A 189 6.01 -5.60 -11.84
N TYR A 190 7.10 -4.99 -12.31
CA TYR A 190 7.41 -3.59 -12.06
C TYR A 190 7.23 -2.76 -13.33
N ARG A 191 6.24 -1.85 -13.31
CA ARG A 191 5.87 -0.92 -14.39
C ARG A 191 6.57 0.41 -14.18
N ALA A 192 7.79 0.54 -14.71
CA ALA A 192 8.69 1.65 -14.42
C ALA A 192 8.10 3.04 -14.71
N ARG A 193 7.34 3.22 -15.82
CA ARG A 193 6.72 4.50 -16.17
C ARG A 193 5.69 5.00 -15.15
N ARG A 194 5.12 4.10 -14.38
CA ARG A 194 4.09 4.37 -13.35
C ARG A 194 4.62 4.20 -11.94
N HIS A 195 5.87 3.78 -11.78
CA HIS A 195 6.42 3.32 -10.50
C HIS A 195 5.51 2.31 -9.77
N LEU A 196 4.76 1.50 -10.53
CA LEU A 196 3.76 0.58 -9.99
C LEU A 196 4.34 -0.84 -9.93
N LEU A 197 4.31 -1.43 -8.74
CA LEU A 197 4.66 -2.82 -8.47
C LEU A 197 3.38 -3.63 -8.33
N VAL A 198 3.25 -4.72 -9.08
CA VAL A 198 2.05 -5.58 -9.09
C VAL A 198 2.47 -7.03 -8.86
N LEU A 199 1.70 -7.76 -8.06
CA LEU A 199 1.79 -9.21 -7.93
C LEU A 199 0.40 -9.82 -8.01
N ASP A 200 0.22 -10.81 -8.87
CA ASP A 200 -0.99 -11.62 -8.93
C ASP A 200 -0.75 -12.99 -8.28
N GLY A 201 -1.65 -13.37 -7.40
CA GLY A 201 -1.62 -14.61 -6.62
C GLY A 201 -0.76 -14.55 -5.35
N GLY A 202 -1.40 -14.83 -4.20
CA GLY A 202 -0.76 -14.86 -2.90
C GLY A 202 0.32 -15.93 -2.80
N ARG A 203 1.47 -15.54 -2.23
CA ARG A 203 2.61 -16.46 -2.02
C ARG A 203 3.57 -15.95 -0.97
N LYS A 204 4.33 -16.87 -0.39
CA LYS A 204 5.47 -16.52 0.45
C LYS A 204 6.61 -16.01 -0.43
N VAL A 205 7.06 -14.79 -0.16
CA VAL A 205 8.19 -14.15 -0.84
C VAL A 205 9.36 -14.02 0.12
N VAL A 206 10.55 -14.38 -0.32
CA VAL A 206 11.81 -14.15 0.39
C VAL A 206 12.73 -13.38 -0.55
N LEU A 207 13.10 -12.17 -0.16
CA LEU A 207 14.02 -11.33 -0.91
C LEU A 207 15.42 -11.43 -0.30
N PRO A 208 16.49 -11.45 -1.12
CA PRO A 208 17.86 -11.61 -0.66
C PRO A 208 18.46 -10.30 -0.11
N PHE A 209 17.70 -9.59 0.72
CA PHE A 209 18.08 -8.29 1.29
C PHE A 209 17.77 -8.27 2.78
N GLY A 210 18.78 -7.98 3.59
CA GLY A 210 18.61 -7.76 5.02
C GLY A 210 18.45 -6.28 5.35
N TYR A 211 17.33 -5.88 5.91
CA TYR A 211 17.09 -4.49 6.32
C TYR A 211 18.16 -4.00 7.32
N ALA A 212 18.70 -2.82 7.09
CA ALA A 212 19.79 -2.24 7.87
C ALA A 212 19.39 -0.93 8.58
N GLY A 213 18.24 -0.36 8.23
CA GLY A 213 17.74 0.89 8.79
C GLY A 213 17.28 1.87 7.72
N ALA A 214 16.77 3.01 8.14
CA ALA A 214 16.20 4.05 7.29
C ALA A 214 16.89 5.40 7.47
N ASP A 215 16.86 6.20 6.41
CA ASP A 215 17.25 7.61 6.40
C ASP A 215 16.01 8.49 6.18
N PRO A 216 15.52 9.22 7.20
CA PRO A 216 14.38 10.11 7.05
C PRO A 216 14.71 11.42 6.31
N ALA A 217 15.99 11.68 6.03
CA ALA A 217 16.48 12.86 5.35
C ALA A 217 17.00 12.56 3.92
N ALA A 218 16.55 11.46 3.31
CA ALA A 218 17.02 11.01 2.00
C ALA A 218 16.66 11.97 0.84
N GLY A 219 15.77 12.92 1.07
CA GLY A 219 15.32 13.89 0.07
C GLY A 219 14.00 13.49 -0.60
N PRO A 220 13.64 14.13 -1.73
CA PRO A 220 12.39 13.88 -2.41
C PRO A 220 12.41 12.57 -3.21
N ASN A 221 11.25 11.90 -3.28
CA ASN A 221 11.00 10.81 -4.21
C ASN A 221 10.70 11.34 -5.63
N TYR A 222 10.36 10.46 -6.56
CA TYR A 222 10.02 10.81 -7.95
C TYR A 222 8.80 11.74 -8.09
N THR A 223 7.97 11.89 -7.04
CA THR A 223 6.84 12.84 -7.03
C THR A 223 7.24 14.23 -6.56
N GLY A 224 8.48 14.42 -6.13
CA GLY A 224 9.00 15.66 -5.55
C GLY A 224 8.68 15.83 -4.06
N GLN A 225 8.09 14.83 -3.42
CA GLN A 225 7.75 14.88 -2.00
C GLN A 225 8.86 14.25 -1.13
N PRO A 226 9.10 14.77 0.09
CA PRO A 226 10.02 14.13 1.03
C PRO A 226 9.69 12.65 1.22
N ALA A 227 10.70 11.82 1.28
CA ALA A 227 10.56 10.38 1.41
C ALA A 227 11.69 9.77 2.26
N VAL A 228 11.52 8.51 2.60
CA VAL A 228 12.47 7.73 3.39
C VAL A 228 13.40 6.95 2.46
N GLY A 229 14.69 6.98 2.72
CA GLY A 229 15.67 6.07 2.12
C GLY A 229 15.75 4.78 2.93
N SER A 230 15.59 3.64 2.26
CA SER A 230 15.64 2.32 2.89
C SER A 230 16.98 1.65 2.59
N TYR A 231 17.69 1.18 3.62
CA TYR A 231 19.02 0.60 3.49
C TYR A 231 19.01 -0.89 3.74
N TYR A 232 19.70 -1.64 2.84
CA TYR A 232 19.73 -3.12 2.87
C TYR A 232 21.13 -3.65 2.60
N ARG A 233 21.46 -4.77 3.28
CA ARG A 233 22.67 -5.58 3.06
C ARG A 233 22.40 -6.71 2.10
#